data_1e7dc42348fc7eeea1fa8578402522bf
#
_entry.id   1e7dc42348fc7eeea1fa8578402522bf
#
_cell.length_a   1.000
_cell.length_b   1.000
_cell.length_c   1.000
_cell.angle_alpha   90.00
_cell.angle_beta   90.00
_cell.angle_gamma   90.00
#
_symmetry.space_group_name_H-M   'P 1'
#
loop_
_entity.id
_entity.type
_entity.pdbx_description
1 polymer ?
#
loop_
_entity_poly.entity_id
_entity_poly.type
_entity_poly.pdbx_seq_one_letter_code
_entity_poly.pdbx_strand_id
1 'polypeptide(L)'
;DEPKALPLIKVDEPTLQMTFVVNDSPFAGKEGKFVTSRQLRDRLQRELLTNVALRVEDTDSPDRFAVSGRGELHLGILIETMRREGYEFQVSQPQVIFRTIDGTPCEPVETLVMDVPEAAVGSCIEKLGSRKAEMQNMETSADGRTQLEFVVPSRGLIGFRGEFIRATRGEGIMSH
;
A
#
# COMPACT_ATOMS: atom_id res chain seq x y z
N ASP A 1 -39.13 2.72 -17.34
CA ASP A 1 -37.70 2.28 -17.21
C ASP A 1 -37.54 1.68 -15.83
N GLU A 2 -37.36 0.37 -15.75
CA GLU A 2 -37.01 -0.31 -14.50
C GLU A 2 -35.54 -0.01 -14.14
N PRO A 3 -35.22 0.40 -12.92
CA PRO A 3 -33.87 0.61 -12.50
C PRO A 3 -33.11 -0.73 -12.50
N LYS A 4 -32.16 -0.88 -13.43
CA LYS A 4 -31.33 -2.08 -13.54
C LYS A 4 -30.06 -1.89 -12.73
N ALA A 5 -29.83 -2.76 -11.76
CA ALA A 5 -28.59 -2.73 -10.98
C ALA A 5 -27.37 -2.94 -11.90
N LEU A 6 -26.38 -2.07 -11.75
CA LEU A 6 -25.08 -2.25 -12.41
C LEU A 6 -24.37 -3.48 -11.85
N PRO A 7 -23.55 -4.19 -12.68
CA PRO A 7 -22.76 -5.30 -12.16
C PRO A 7 -21.83 -4.83 -11.04
N LEU A 8 -21.67 -5.66 -10.01
CA LEU A 8 -20.75 -5.40 -8.91
C LEU A 8 -19.31 -5.26 -9.44
N ILE A 9 -18.69 -4.13 -9.12
CA ILE A 9 -17.26 -3.93 -9.39
C ILE A 9 -16.49 -4.83 -8.44
N LYS A 10 -15.73 -5.80 -8.98
CA LYS A 10 -14.79 -6.59 -8.19
C LYS A 10 -13.62 -5.68 -7.83
N VAL A 11 -13.45 -5.43 -6.55
CA VAL A 11 -12.30 -4.71 -6.00
C VAL A 11 -11.35 -5.73 -5.39
N ASP A 12 -10.06 -5.61 -5.70
CA ASP A 12 -9.04 -6.47 -5.11
C ASP A 12 -9.05 -6.32 -3.59
N GLU A 13 -8.91 -7.46 -2.90
CA GLU A 13 -8.89 -7.45 -1.45
C GLU A 13 -7.61 -6.81 -0.91
N PRO A 14 -7.67 -6.19 0.28
CA PRO A 14 -6.50 -5.59 0.91
C PRO A 14 -5.37 -6.61 1.12
N THR A 15 -4.13 -6.18 0.87
CA THR A 15 -2.92 -6.98 1.07
C THR A 15 -2.07 -6.49 2.23
N LEU A 16 -2.19 -5.21 2.60
CA LEU A 16 -1.46 -4.58 3.70
C LEU A 16 -2.40 -4.01 4.76
N GLN A 17 -1.96 -4.07 6.01
CA GLN A 17 -2.63 -3.50 7.16
C GLN A 17 -1.67 -2.62 7.96
N MET A 18 -2.17 -1.50 8.46
CA MET A 18 -1.49 -0.64 9.43
C MET A 18 -2.43 -0.36 10.60
N THR A 19 -1.88 -0.16 11.79
CA THR A 19 -2.64 0.32 12.94
C THR A 19 -2.53 1.83 13.00
N PHE A 20 -3.67 2.53 12.99
CA PHE A 20 -3.76 3.97 13.25
C PHE A 20 -4.07 4.16 14.74
N VAL A 21 -3.28 4.96 15.40
CA VAL A 21 -3.33 5.17 16.85
C VAL A 21 -3.43 6.65 17.15
N VAL A 22 -4.27 7.00 18.09
CA VAL A 22 -4.31 8.39 18.62
C VAL A 22 -2.95 8.75 19.20
N ASN A 23 -2.48 9.96 18.96
CA ASN A 23 -1.26 10.43 19.58
C ASN A 23 -1.51 10.73 21.07
N ASP A 24 -1.00 9.89 21.94
CA ASP A 24 -1.08 9.98 23.41
C ASP A 24 0.18 10.61 24.04
N SER A 25 1.11 11.11 23.21
CA SER A 25 2.33 11.74 23.69
C SER A 25 2.06 13.09 24.38
N PRO A 26 2.96 13.57 25.25
CA PRO A 26 2.86 14.90 25.86
C PRO A 26 2.85 16.06 24.85
N PHE A 27 3.17 15.76 23.59
CA PHE A 27 3.21 16.73 22.49
C PHE A 27 1.97 16.70 21.60
N ALA A 28 0.97 15.87 21.94
CA ALA A 28 -0.28 15.79 21.20
C ALA A 28 -0.96 17.16 21.05
N GLY A 29 -1.49 17.44 19.85
CA GLY A 29 -2.18 18.70 19.54
C GLY A 29 -1.28 19.85 19.10
N LYS A 30 0.02 19.61 18.89
CA LYS A 30 0.94 20.65 18.37
C LYS A 30 0.96 20.70 16.84
N GLU A 31 0.74 19.60 16.18
CA GLU A 31 0.81 19.48 14.73
C GLU A 31 -0.57 19.39 14.06
N GLY A 32 -1.60 19.00 14.81
CA GLY A 32 -2.96 18.83 14.30
C GLY A 32 -4.04 19.37 15.23
N LYS A 33 -5.21 19.65 14.64
CA LYS A 33 -6.41 20.12 15.38
C LYS A 33 -7.28 18.96 15.87
N PHE A 34 -7.24 17.83 15.14
CA PHE A 34 -8.09 16.65 15.39
C PHE A 34 -7.23 15.55 16.00
N VAL A 35 -7.32 15.39 17.31
CA VAL A 35 -6.41 14.56 18.12
C VAL A 35 -7.13 13.47 18.92
N THR A 36 -8.46 13.37 18.81
CA THR A 36 -9.25 12.40 19.59
C THR A 36 -9.59 11.15 18.80
N SER A 37 -9.75 10.01 19.49
CA SER A 37 -10.15 8.73 18.88
C SER A 37 -11.48 8.83 18.15
N ARG A 38 -12.45 9.58 18.70
CA ARG A 38 -13.73 9.81 18.06
C ARG A 38 -13.56 10.52 16.70
N GLN A 39 -12.78 11.59 16.66
CA GLN A 39 -12.52 12.34 15.42
C GLN A 39 -11.81 11.45 14.38
N LEU A 40 -10.82 10.67 14.82
CA LEU A 40 -10.09 9.73 13.95
C LEU A 40 -11.04 8.67 13.38
N ARG A 41 -11.87 8.06 14.24
CA ARG A 41 -12.88 7.08 13.84
C ARG A 41 -13.86 7.66 12.81
N ASP A 42 -14.45 8.83 13.10
CA ASP A 42 -15.43 9.48 12.23
C ASP A 42 -14.82 9.81 10.86
N ARG A 43 -13.54 10.18 10.82
CA ARG A 43 -12.83 10.45 9.56
C ARG A 43 -12.59 9.16 8.76
N LEU A 44 -12.13 8.10 9.40
CA LEU A 44 -11.93 6.80 8.77
C LEU A 44 -13.24 6.21 8.23
N GLN A 45 -14.34 6.32 8.98
CA GLN A 45 -15.66 5.88 8.52
C GLN A 45 -16.16 6.67 7.30
N ARG A 46 -15.89 7.98 7.25
CA ARG A 46 -16.21 8.78 6.06
C ARG A 46 -15.40 8.35 4.84
N GLU A 47 -14.16 7.96 5.02
CA GLU A 47 -13.32 7.46 3.92
C GLU A 47 -13.93 6.19 3.29
N LEU A 48 -14.51 5.30 4.07
CA LEU A 48 -15.14 4.06 3.58
C LEU A 48 -16.31 4.31 2.62
N LEU A 49 -16.94 5.49 2.66
CA LEU A 49 -18.05 5.82 1.76
C LEU A 49 -17.58 6.01 0.31
N THR A 50 -16.35 6.39 0.10
CA THR A 50 -15.79 6.68 -1.22
C THR A 50 -14.66 5.73 -1.62
N ASN A 51 -13.97 5.15 -0.66
CA ASN A 51 -12.80 4.30 -0.87
C ASN A 51 -13.15 2.82 -0.64
N VAL A 52 -13.68 2.17 -1.68
CA VAL A 52 -14.16 0.78 -1.63
C VAL A 52 -13.07 -0.26 -1.39
N ALA A 53 -11.80 0.12 -1.61
CA ALA A 53 -10.64 -0.76 -1.40
C ALA A 53 -10.07 -0.69 0.01
N LEU A 54 -10.58 0.22 0.84
CA LEU A 54 -10.17 0.39 2.23
C LEU A 54 -11.05 -0.47 3.15
N ARG A 55 -10.45 -1.02 4.20
CA ARG A 55 -11.18 -1.62 5.32
C ARG A 55 -10.68 -1.01 6.62
N VAL A 56 -11.59 -0.72 7.51
CA VAL A 56 -11.31 -0.19 8.84
C VAL A 56 -12.02 -1.06 9.86
N GLU A 57 -11.26 -1.58 10.80
CA GLU A 57 -11.77 -2.45 11.87
C GLU A 57 -11.37 -1.88 13.22
N ASP A 58 -12.28 -1.96 14.18
CA ASP A 58 -11.96 -1.63 15.56
C ASP A 58 -11.03 -2.71 16.15
N THR A 59 -10.16 -2.30 17.03
CA THR A 59 -9.29 -3.21 17.78
C THR A 59 -9.79 -3.34 19.24
N ASP A 60 -9.12 -4.14 20.04
CA ASP A 60 -9.40 -4.27 21.47
C ASP A 60 -9.19 -2.96 22.25
N SER A 61 -8.58 -1.98 21.64
CA SER A 61 -8.37 -0.64 22.22
C SER A 61 -9.20 0.41 21.48
N PRO A 62 -9.95 1.27 22.20
CA PRO A 62 -10.79 2.31 21.61
C PRO A 62 -9.98 3.40 20.87
N ASP A 63 -8.67 3.46 21.10
CA ASP A 63 -7.76 4.46 20.52
C ASP A 63 -6.95 3.93 19.33
N ARG A 64 -7.23 2.70 18.90
CA ARG A 64 -6.51 2.02 17.83
C ARG A 64 -7.48 1.46 16.80
N PHE A 65 -7.14 1.66 15.53
CA PHE A 65 -7.93 1.18 14.38
C PHE A 65 -7.02 0.40 13.43
N ALA A 66 -7.45 -0.80 13.04
CA ALA A 66 -6.79 -1.57 12.00
C ALA A 66 -7.28 -1.07 10.63
N VAL A 67 -6.36 -0.54 9.82
CA VAL A 67 -6.66 0.03 8.51
C VAL A 67 -5.95 -0.80 7.46
N SER A 68 -6.72 -1.41 6.57
CA SER A 68 -6.22 -2.31 5.54
C SER A 68 -6.45 -1.71 4.16
N GLY A 69 -5.45 -1.80 3.29
CA GLY A 69 -5.48 -1.27 1.93
C GLY A 69 -4.74 -2.15 0.94
N ARG A 70 -4.85 -1.80 -0.35
CA ARG A 70 -4.25 -2.59 -1.44
C ARG A 70 -2.73 -2.55 -1.49
N GLY A 71 -2.11 -1.56 -0.86
CA GLY A 71 -0.67 -1.41 -0.88
C GLY A 71 -0.18 -0.21 -0.09
N GLU A 72 1.15 -0.06 -0.02
CA GLU A 72 1.81 1.01 0.74
C GLU A 72 1.42 2.41 0.24
N LEU A 73 1.35 2.59 -1.07
CA LEU A 73 0.97 3.88 -1.66
C LEU A 73 -0.46 4.26 -1.31
N HIS A 74 -1.39 3.31 -1.35
CA HIS A 74 -2.79 3.55 -1.01
C HIS A 74 -2.95 4.06 0.42
N LEU A 75 -2.33 3.38 1.37
CA LEU A 75 -2.34 3.80 2.79
C LEU A 75 -1.56 5.10 3.00
N GLY A 76 -0.44 5.29 2.29
CA GLY A 76 0.35 6.50 2.35
C GLY A 76 -0.40 7.75 1.89
N ILE A 77 -1.19 7.64 0.81
CA ILE A 77 -2.05 8.74 0.33
C ILE A 77 -3.12 9.09 1.38
N LEU A 78 -3.75 8.08 1.99
CA LEU A 78 -4.73 8.31 3.05
C LEU A 78 -4.10 9.06 4.23
N ILE A 79 -2.96 8.59 4.71
CA ILE A 79 -2.22 9.21 5.83
C ILE A 79 -1.91 10.68 5.53
N GLU A 80 -1.34 10.94 4.35
CA GLU A 80 -0.97 12.30 3.94
C GLU A 80 -2.20 13.21 3.79
N THR A 81 -3.29 12.71 3.21
CA THR A 81 -4.54 13.46 3.09
C THR A 81 -5.09 13.83 4.45
N MET A 82 -5.16 12.89 5.39
CA MET A 82 -5.64 13.13 6.74
C MET A 82 -4.74 14.14 7.49
N ARG A 83 -3.42 14.06 7.34
CA ARG A 83 -2.48 15.03 7.92
C ARG A 83 -2.74 16.43 7.38
N ARG A 84 -2.94 16.61 6.09
CA ARG A 84 -3.27 17.90 5.47
C ARG A 84 -4.63 18.45 5.93
N GLU A 85 -5.56 17.58 6.25
CA GLU A 85 -6.85 17.96 6.86
C GLU A 85 -6.71 18.42 8.33
N GLY A 86 -5.55 18.21 8.94
CA GLY A 86 -5.24 18.61 10.32
C GLY A 86 -5.47 17.51 11.36
N TYR A 87 -5.52 16.24 10.94
CA TYR A 87 -5.52 15.10 11.85
C TYR A 87 -4.10 14.79 12.32
N GLU A 88 -3.94 14.59 13.61
CA GLU A 88 -2.69 14.15 14.24
C GLU A 88 -2.88 12.75 14.82
N PHE A 89 -2.11 11.80 14.33
CA PHE A 89 -2.17 10.39 14.74
C PHE A 89 -0.85 9.69 14.43
N GLN A 90 -0.65 8.55 15.05
CA GLN A 90 0.51 7.67 14.82
C GLN A 90 0.07 6.49 13.96
N VAL A 91 1.00 5.91 13.23
CA VAL A 91 0.79 4.69 12.44
C VAL A 91 1.86 3.67 12.74
N SER A 92 1.48 2.39 12.76
CA SER A 92 2.43 1.29 12.83
C SER A 92 3.17 1.10 11.49
N GLN A 93 4.19 0.26 11.51
CA GLN A 93 4.74 -0.25 10.25
C GLN A 93 3.67 -1.10 9.53
N PRO A 94 3.65 -1.08 8.17
CA PRO A 94 2.75 -1.91 7.41
C PRO A 94 3.09 -3.39 7.58
N GLN A 95 2.06 -4.21 7.68
CA GLN A 95 2.15 -5.66 7.77
C GLN A 95 1.32 -6.29 6.66
N VAL A 96 1.79 -7.39 6.08
CA VAL A 96 1.02 -8.15 5.09
C VAL A 96 -0.09 -8.95 5.77
N ILE A 97 -1.22 -9.07 5.09
CA ILE A 97 -2.37 -9.83 5.55
C ILE A 97 -2.22 -11.27 5.04
N PHE A 98 -1.98 -12.20 5.96
CA PHE A 98 -1.96 -13.63 5.65
C PHE A 98 -3.39 -14.17 5.52
N ARG A 99 -3.57 -15.14 4.63
CA ARG A 99 -4.80 -15.89 4.48
C ARG A 99 -4.57 -17.37 4.68
N THR A 100 -5.54 -18.06 5.24
CA THR A 100 -5.50 -19.50 5.34
C THR A 100 -6.24 -20.09 4.15
N ILE A 101 -5.53 -20.84 3.30
CA ILE A 101 -6.07 -21.57 2.16
C ILE A 101 -5.82 -23.05 2.43
N ASP A 102 -6.89 -23.85 2.50
CA ASP A 102 -6.83 -25.28 2.79
C ASP A 102 -6.01 -25.63 4.06
N GLY A 103 -6.15 -24.79 5.10
CA GLY A 103 -5.45 -24.97 6.38
C GLY A 103 -4.00 -24.48 6.38
N THR A 104 -3.49 -23.96 5.25
CA THR A 104 -2.12 -23.46 5.12
C THR A 104 -2.10 -21.93 5.12
N PRO A 105 -1.28 -21.27 5.94
CA PRO A 105 -1.12 -19.83 5.88
C PRO A 105 -0.39 -19.42 4.60
N CYS A 106 -1.02 -18.56 3.80
CA CYS A 106 -0.50 -18.04 2.53
C CYS A 106 -0.29 -16.54 2.63
N GLU A 107 0.84 -16.07 2.11
CA GLU A 107 1.10 -14.65 1.94
C GLU A 107 0.62 -14.17 0.55
N PRO A 108 0.19 -12.89 0.42
CA PRO A 108 -0.16 -12.34 -0.87
C PRO A 108 1.08 -12.17 -1.75
N VAL A 109 0.93 -12.45 -3.03
CA VAL A 109 1.93 -12.19 -4.07
C VAL A 109 1.32 -11.27 -5.12
N GLU A 110 2.17 -10.46 -5.75
CA GLU A 110 1.76 -9.47 -6.74
C GLU A 110 2.60 -9.63 -8.01
N THR A 111 2.00 -9.32 -9.15
CA THR A 111 2.73 -9.15 -10.40
C THR A 111 3.25 -7.73 -10.47
N LEU A 112 4.57 -7.58 -10.49
CA LEU A 112 5.26 -6.30 -10.63
C LEU A 112 5.74 -6.15 -12.07
N VAL A 113 5.31 -5.09 -12.74
CA VAL A 113 5.79 -4.70 -14.07
C VAL A 113 6.57 -3.41 -13.95
N MET A 114 7.78 -3.40 -14.49
CA MET A 114 8.66 -2.23 -14.50
C MET A 114 9.15 -1.94 -15.90
N ASP A 115 9.20 -0.67 -16.25
CA ASP A 115 9.85 -0.17 -17.45
C ASP A 115 11.02 0.72 -17.01
N VAL A 116 12.25 0.31 -17.34
CA VAL A 116 13.47 0.92 -16.83
C VAL A 116 14.49 1.17 -17.94
N PRO A 117 15.36 2.21 -17.80
CA PRO A 117 16.53 2.35 -18.66
C PRO A 117 17.43 1.11 -18.56
N GLU A 118 18.05 0.70 -19.66
CA GLU A 118 18.95 -0.48 -19.70
C GLU A 118 20.04 -0.44 -18.62
N ALA A 119 20.60 0.73 -18.34
CA ALA A 119 21.59 0.92 -17.30
C ALA A 119 21.11 0.60 -15.87
N ALA A 120 19.79 0.62 -15.62
CA ALA A 120 19.21 0.34 -14.30
C ALA A 120 18.76 -1.11 -14.13
N VAL A 121 18.70 -1.90 -15.20
CA VAL A 121 18.19 -3.29 -15.20
C VAL A 121 18.90 -4.15 -14.14
N GLY A 122 20.23 -4.19 -14.14
CA GLY A 122 21.01 -5.00 -13.21
C GLY A 122 20.74 -4.66 -11.74
N SER A 123 20.66 -3.36 -11.41
CA SER A 123 20.38 -2.90 -10.06
C SER A 123 18.94 -3.25 -9.61
N CYS A 124 17.97 -3.17 -10.52
CA CYS A 124 16.59 -3.56 -10.22
C CYS A 124 16.48 -5.06 -9.96
N ILE A 125 17.10 -5.91 -10.78
CA ILE A 125 17.10 -7.36 -10.62
C ILE A 125 17.76 -7.77 -9.30
N GLU A 126 18.91 -7.21 -8.96
CA GLU A 126 19.63 -7.49 -7.70
C GLU A 126 18.77 -7.17 -6.48
N LYS A 127 18.17 -5.97 -6.47
CA LYS A 127 17.30 -5.53 -5.36
C LYS A 127 16.06 -6.39 -5.21
N LEU A 128 15.44 -6.79 -6.29
CA LEU A 128 14.25 -7.65 -6.28
C LEU A 128 14.59 -9.09 -5.90
N GLY A 129 15.73 -9.61 -6.33
CA GLY A 129 16.22 -10.92 -5.93
C GLY A 129 16.38 -11.06 -4.40
N SER A 130 16.92 -10.03 -3.74
CA SER A 130 17.03 -10.00 -2.26
C SER A 130 15.64 -9.96 -1.57
N ARG A 131 14.59 -9.53 -2.28
CA ARG A 131 13.21 -9.42 -1.79
C ARG A 131 12.33 -10.62 -2.16
N LYS A 132 12.94 -11.71 -2.65
CA LYS A 132 12.27 -12.96 -3.05
C LYS A 132 11.34 -12.79 -4.27
N ALA A 133 11.64 -11.85 -5.14
CA ALA A 133 10.95 -11.73 -6.41
C ALA A 133 11.47 -12.76 -7.41
N GLU A 134 10.56 -13.31 -8.20
CA GLU A 134 10.84 -14.26 -9.27
C GLU A 134 10.59 -13.60 -10.61
N MET A 135 11.62 -13.49 -11.45
CA MET A 135 11.50 -12.90 -12.78
C MET A 135 10.71 -13.83 -13.69
N GLN A 136 9.69 -13.27 -14.34
CA GLN A 136 8.82 -13.98 -15.27
C GLN A 136 9.18 -13.65 -16.72
N ASN A 137 9.45 -12.39 -17.01
CA ASN A 137 9.76 -11.92 -18.35
C ASN A 137 10.72 -10.73 -18.34
N MET A 138 11.49 -10.58 -19.43
CA MET A 138 12.34 -9.43 -19.70
C MET A 138 12.36 -9.16 -21.20
N GLU A 139 11.94 -7.97 -21.61
CA GLU A 139 11.94 -7.54 -22.99
C GLU A 139 12.64 -6.18 -23.13
N THR A 140 13.65 -6.12 -24.00
CA THR A 140 14.37 -4.87 -24.29
C THR A 140 13.89 -4.29 -25.60
N SER A 141 13.47 -3.05 -25.54
CA SER A 141 13.04 -2.27 -26.72
C SER A 141 14.24 -1.61 -27.43
N ALA A 142 14.06 -1.30 -28.71
CA ALA A 142 15.11 -0.67 -29.53
C ALA A 142 15.48 0.75 -29.06
N ASP A 143 14.68 1.37 -28.22
CA ASP A 143 14.88 2.70 -27.64
C ASP A 143 15.76 2.70 -26.36
N GLY A 144 16.34 1.54 -25.99
CA GLY A 144 17.18 1.39 -24.80
C GLY A 144 16.42 1.30 -23.49
N ARG A 145 15.14 0.94 -23.53
CA ARG A 145 14.32 0.64 -22.37
C ARG A 145 14.06 -0.85 -22.25
N THR A 146 13.95 -1.32 -21.03
CA THR A 146 13.69 -2.74 -20.74
C THR A 146 12.47 -2.86 -19.86
N GLN A 147 11.52 -3.64 -20.31
CA GLN A 147 10.37 -4.07 -19.50
C GLN A 147 10.74 -5.33 -18.74
N LEU A 148 10.51 -5.30 -17.43
CA LEU A 148 10.74 -6.41 -16.51
C LEU A 148 9.44 -6.80 -15.84
N GLU A 149 9.15 -8.08 -15.79
CA GLU A 149 7.98 -8.63 -15.09
C GLU A 149 8.43 -9.62 -14.02
N PHE A 150 7.91 -9.44 -12.81
CA PHE A 150 8.21 -10.28 -11.66
C PHE A 150 6.93 -10.70 -10.94
N VAL A 151 6.97 -11.86 -10.31
CA VAL A 151 6.08 -12.24 -9.22
C VAL A 151 6.84 -12.01 -7.91
N VAL A 152 6.26 -11.22 -7.01
CA VAL A 152 6.91 -10.79 -5.78
C VAL A 152 5.96 -10.87 -4.59
N PRO A 153 6.39 -11.39 -3.43
CA PRO A 153 5.59 -11.30 -2.22
C PRO A 153 5.30 -9.83 -1.87
N SER A 154 4.05 -9.51 -1.51
CA SER A 154 3.66 -8.12 -1.20
C SER A 154 4.56 -7.48 -0.13
N ARG A 155 5.05 -8.27 0.85
CA ARG A 155 6.05 -7.79 1.83
C ARG A 155 7.35 -7.32 1.19
N GLY A 156 7.73 -7.87 0.04
CA GLY A 156 8.92 -7.48 -0.72
C GLY A 156 8.79 -6.13 -1.40
N LEU A 157 7.57 -5.63 -1.60
CA LEU A 157 7.32 -4.31 -2.18
C LEU A 157 7.33 -3.18 -1.15
N ILE A 158 7.23 -3.49 0.16
CA ILE A 158 7.29 -2.49 1.22
C ILE A 158 8.63 -1.75 1.17
N GLY A 159 8.57 -0.41 0.99
CA GLY A 159 9.73 0.45 0.85
C GLY A 159 10.48 0.35 -0.49
N PHE A 160 10.13 -0.58 -1.36
CA PHE A 160 10.83 -0.78 -2.65
C PHE A 160 10.71 0.43 -3.57
N ARG A 161 9.56 1.13 -3.57
CA ARG A 161 9.35 2.31 -4.44
C ARG A 161 10.45 3.36 -4.30
N GLY A 162 10.86 3.67 -3.07
CA GLY A 162 11.95 4.63 -2.83
C GLY A 162 13.31 4.16 -3.36
N GLU A 163 13.60 2.86 -3.26
CA GLU A 163 14.81 2.27 -3.83
C GLU A 163 14.78 2.25 -5.35
N PHE A 164 13.62 1.93 -5.93
CA PHE A 164 13.39 1.92 -7.37
C PHE A 164 13.61 3.32 -7.99
N ILE A 165 13.02 4.36 -7.40
CA ILE A 165 13.19 5.74 -7.86
C ILE A 165 14.68 6.13 -7.85
N ARG A 166 15.42 5.77 -6.79
CA ARG A 166 16.86 6.03 -6.71
C ARG A 166 17.66 5.24 -7.75
N ALA A 167 17.35 3.94 -7.90
CA ALA A 167 18.04 3.06 -8.84
C ALA A 167 17.87 3.49 -10.31
N THR A 168 16.69 4.00 -10.65
CA THR A 168 16.34 4.46 -12.00
C THR A 168 16.54 5.97 -12.19
N ARG A 169 17.05 6.69 -11.18
CA ARG A 169 17.18 8.16 -11.20
C ARG A 169 15.86 8.90 -11.53
N GLY A 170 14.74 8.28 -11.15
CA GLY A 170 13.41 8.81 -11.43
C GLY A 170 12.86 8.53 -12.83
N GLU A 171 13.61 7.86 -13.69
CA GLU A 171 13.19 7.58 -15.08
C GLU A 171 12.39 6.29 -15.23
N GLY A 172 12.36 5.44 -14.20
CA GLY A 172 11.63 4.18 -14.20
C GLY A 172 10.13 4.36 -13.93
N ILE A 173 9.33 3.51 -14.55
CA ILE A 173 7.91 3.39 -14.30
C ILE A 173 7.65 2.01 -13.71
N MET A 174 6.84 1.92 -12.66
CA MET A 174 6.45 0.64 -12.07
C MET A 174 4.97 0.60 -11.74
N SER A 175 4.38 -0.57 -11.92
CA SER A 175 3.00 -0.91 -11.53
C SER A 175 2.94 -2.30 -10.93
N HIS A 176 2.04 -2.50 -9.99
CA HIS A 176 1.78 -3.79 -9.35
C HIS A 176 0.33 -3.90 -8.90
#